data_df5224d704fb49d908654c3541c75a5c
#
_entry.id   df5224d704fb49d908654c3541c75a5c
#
_cell.length_a   1.000
_cell.length_b   1.000
_cell.length_c   1.000
_cell.angle_alpha   90.00
_cell.angle_beta   90.00
_cell.angle_gamma   90.00
#
_symmetry.space_group_name_H-M   'P 1'
#
loop_
_entity.id
_entity.type
_entity.pdbx_description
1 polymer ?
#
loop_
_entity_poly.entity_id
_entity_poly.type
_entity_poly.pdbx_seq_one_letter_code
_entity_poly.pdbx_strand_id
1 'polypeptide(L)'
;MDTKMKKGKLSLLLLALASLACMTTLPVEPAPAAIEIKSESTPVAYSVPAPELTRTVCLTADAVNLRAGAGKGFESLAVLSAGDTLTLAGEMVIAPDMGLWWPVRSGELDGFINARYVCER
;
A
#
# COMPACT_ATOMS: atom_id res chain seq x y z
N MET A 1 -20.24 62.05 -4.85
CA MET A 1 -20.05 60.84 -4.60
C MET A 1 -18.86 60.34 -5.07
N ASP A 2 -17.77 60.59 -4.65
CA ASP A 2 -16.62 60.09 -5.11
C ASP A 2 -15.83 59.58 -4.11
N THR A 3 -15.90 58.47 -3.82
CA THR A 3 -14.99 57.91 -2.93
C THR A 3 -13.91 57.36 -3.71
N LYS A 4 -13.02 58.15 -4.05
CA LYS A 4 -11.91 57.66 -4.65
C LYS A 4 -11.07 57.09 -3.64
N MET A 5 -11.09 55.92 -3.52
CA MET A 5 -10.24 55.27 -2.65
C MET A 5 -8.88 55.23 -3.20
N LYS A 6 -8.04 55.84 -2.65
CA LYS A 6 -6.68 55.68 -2.96
C LYS A 6 -6.17 54.55 -2.22
N LYS A 7 -6.33 53.47 -2.72
CA LYS A 7 -5.77 52.33 -2.10
C LYS A 7 -4.70 51.85 -2.95
N GLY A 8 -3.61 52.31 -2.87
CA GLY A 8 -2.66 51.75 -3.74
C GLY A 8 -1.24 51.91 -3.36
N LYS A 9 -1.04 52.61 -2.32
CA LYS A 9 0.35 52.85 -2.06
C LYS A 9 0.87 52.25 -0.79
N LEU A 10 0.02 51.60 -0.11
CA LEU A 10 0.50 51.06 1.12
C LEU A 10 0.89 49.61 0.96
N SER A 11 0.55 49.06 -0.14
CA SER A 11 0.76 47.66 -0.26
C SER A 11 2.10 47.29 -0.78
N LEU A 12 2.74 48.23 -1.36
CA LEU A 12 3.99 47.89 -1.92
C LEU A 12 5.12 47.94 -0.94
N LEU A 13 4.88 48.50 0.20
CA LEU A 13 5.98 48.64 1.09
C LEU A 13 6.13 47.42 1.98
N LEU A 14 5.12 46.63 2.01
CA LEU A 14 5.21 45.48 2.89
C LEU A 14 5.81 44.30 2.21
N LEU A 15 5.92 44.36 0.94
CA LEU A 15 6.46 43.20 0.30
C LEU A 15 7.96 43.18 0.29
N ALA A 16 8.55 44.21 0.67
CA ALA A 16 9.98 44.23 0.59
C ALA A 16 10.67 43.68 1.80
N LEU A 17 9.92 43.44 2.80
CA LEU A 17 10.56 42.96 3.98
C LEU A 17 10.53 41.47 4.14
N ALA A 18 9.88 40.84 3.26
CA ALA A 18 9.75 39.43 3.41
C ALA A 18 10.86 38.66 2.82
N SER A 19 11.75 39.29 2.19
CA SER A 19 12.68 38.47 1.50
C SER A 19 13.94 38.25 2.25
N LEU A 20 14.04 38.67 3.41
CA LEU A 20 15.27 38.47 4.03
C LEU A 20 15.32 37.31 4.91
N ALA A 21 14.37 36.53 4.95
CA ALA A 21 14.42 35.55 5.91
C ALA A 21 14.87 34.27 5.51
N CYS A 22 15.36 34.16 4.43
CA CYS A 22 15.58 32.88 4.03
C CYS A 22 16.81 32.39 3.96
N MET A 23 17.62 32.76 4.68
CA MET A 23 18.77 32.31 4.45
C MET A 23 19.39 31.45 5.30
N THR A 24 18.89 30.84 6.01
CA THR A 24 19.65 30.02 6.74
C THR A 24 19.58 28.73 6.39
N THR A 25 20.19 28.41 5.69
CA THR A 25 20.26 27.18 5.37
C THR A 25 21.09 26.45 6.09
N LEU A 26 20.77 25.67 6.65
CA LEU A 26 21.50 24.88 7.24
C LEU A 26 22.06 23.84 6.69
N PRO A 27 22.97 23.56 6.72
CA PRO A 27 23.60 22.54 6.18
C PRO A 27 23.39 21.41 6.87
N VAL A 28 22.84 20.79 6.50
CA VAL A 28 22.70 19.70 6.97
C VAL A 28 23.72 18.85 6.85
N GLU A 29 24.27 18.54 7.58
CA GLU A 29 25.16 17.72 7.59
C GLU A 29 24.87 16.43 7.41
N PRO A 30 25.16 15.85 6.79
CA PRO A 30 24.99 14.61 6.45
C PRO A 30 25.51 13.77 7.32
N ALA A 31 25.04 13.26 7.77
CA ALA A 31 25.43 12.38 8.42
C ALA A 31 26.18 11.46 7.95
N PRO A 32 26.84 11.34 8.15
CA PRO A 32 27.58 10.55 7.58
C PRO A 32 27.60 9.34 7.91
N ALA A 33 27.67 9.37 8.63
CA ALA A 33 27.70 8.34 8.95
C ALA A 33 27.47 7.36 8.40
N ALA A 34 27.09 7.39 8.11
CA ALA A 34 26.80 6.65 7.60
C ALA A 34 27.24 5.58 7.43
N ILE A 35 27.37 5.52 7.70
CA ILE A 35 27.65 4.79 7.57
C ILE A 35 28.01 3.79 7.32
N GLU A 36 28.24 3.70 7.18
CA GLU A 36 28.64 2.89 6.91
C GLU A 36 28.58 1.78 7.00
N ILE A 37 28.25 1.69 7.34
CA ILE A 37 28.06 0.78 7.55
C ILE A 37 28.29 -0.22 7.10
N LYS A 38 28.57 -0.39 6.88
CA LYS A 38 28.85 -1.22 6.54
C LYS A 38 28.54 -2.25 6.59
N SER A 39 28.22 -2.41 6.87
CA SER A 39 27.74 -3.29 6.90
C SER A 39 27.94 -4.37 6.26
N GLU A 40 28.34 -4.53 5.88
CA GLU A 40 28.58 -5.47 5.22
C GLU A 40 28.37 -6.67 5.66
N SER A 41 28.27 -6.86 6.42
CA SER A 41 28.06 -8.05 6.83
C SER A 41 26.80 -8.40 6.71
N THR A 42 26.27 -8.28 5.79
CA THR A 42 25.13 -8.73 5.65
C THR A 42 25.17 -10.10 5.62
N PRO A 43 24.65 -10.72 6.41
CA PRO A 43 24.48 -12.06 6.29
C PRO A 43 23.60 -12.23 5.17
N VAL A 44 23.98 -12.94 4.37
CA VAL A 44 23.14 -13.33 3.36
C VAL A 44 22.10 -14.03 3.98
N ALA A 45 21.07 -13.47 4.12
CA ALA A 45 19.99 -14.10 4.64
C ALA A 45 19.60 -15.11 3.67
N TYR A 46 19.87 -16.22 3.93
CA TYR A 46 19.39 -17.29 3.14
C TYR A 46 17.96 -17.40 3.50
N SER A 47 17.17 -16.75 2.80
CA SER A 47 15.80 -16.88 3.04
C SER A 47 15.40 -18.16 2.40
N VAL A 48 15.22 -19.10 3.14
CA VAL A 48 14.55 -20.30 2.70
C VAL A 48 13.16 -19.84 2.37
N PRO A 49 12.73 -19.95 1.18
CA PRO A 49 11.37 -19.56 0.87
C PRO A 49 10.47 -20.43 1.73
N ALA A 50 9.61 -19.78 2.42
CA ALA A 50 8.60 -20.49 3.18
C ALA A 50 7.82 -21.31 2.18
N PRO A 51 7.44 -22.51 2.58
CA PRO A 51 6.65 -23.34 1.68
C PRO A 51 5.39 -22.58 1.27
N GLU A 52 5.19 -22.45 0.02
CA GLU A 52 4.00 -21.82 -0.47
C GLU A 52 2.86 -22.79 -0.28
N LEU A 53 1.89 -22.41 0.51
CA LEU A 53 0.75 -23.25 0.74
C LEU A 53 -0.22 -23.07 -0.42
N THR A 54 -0.39 -24.11 -1.17
CA THR A 54 -1.28 -24.10 -2.33
C THR A 54 -2.65 -24.63 -1.91
N ARG A 55 -3.68 -23.94 -2.33
CA ARG A 55 -5.07 -24.31 -2.09
C ARG A 55 -5.81 -24.25 -3.42
N THR A 56 -7.07 -24.63 -3.41
CA THR A 56 -7.92 -24.53 -4.59
C THR A 56 -9.22 -23.87 -4.26
N VAL A 57 -9.88 -23.32 -5.27
CA VAL A 57 -11.24 -22.86 -5.14
C VAL A 57 -12.13 -24.07 -4.98
N CYS A 58 -13.02 -24.05 -4.02
CA CYS A 58 -13.87 -25.20 -3.74
C CYS A 58 -14.73 -25.57 -4.93
N LEU A 59 -14.87 -26.84 -5.16
CA LEU A 59 -15.63 -27.33 -6.31
C LEU A 59 -17.12 -27.01 -6.20
N THR A 60 -17.58 -26.62 -5.05
CA THR A 60 -18.97 -26.25 -4.86
C THR A 60 -19.24 -24.80 -5.23
N ALA A 61 -18.21 -24.06 -5.59
CA ALA A 61 -18.38 -22.66 -5.94
C ALA A 61 -18.41 -22.55 -7.46
N ASP A 62 -19.42 -21.88 -8.00
CA ASP A 62 -19.49 -21.71 -9.44
C ASP A 62 -18.51 -20.65 -9.91
N ALA A 63 -18.47 -19.55 -9.21
CA ALA A 63 -17.60 -18.45 -9.57
C ALA A 63 -17.32 -17.64 -8.30
N VAL A 64 -16.08 -17.29 -8.08
CA VAL A 64 -15.67 -16.58 -6.89
C VAL A 64 -14.85 -15.37 -7.28
N ASN A 65 -15.15 -14.24 -6.67
CA ASN A 65 -14.41 -13.02 -6.97
C ASN A 65 -13.13 -12.94 -6.17
N LEU A 66 -12.04 -12.72 -6.85
CA LEU A 66 -10.79 -12.30 -6.26
C LEU A 66 -10.84 -10.78 -6.14
N ARG A 67 -10.67 -10.26 -4.96
CA ARG A 67 -10.87 -8.83 -4.71
C ARG A 67 -9.59 -8.13 -4.30
N ALA A 68 -9.58 -6.82 -4.49
CA ALA A 68 -8.42 -6.01 -4.15
C ALA A 68 -8.19 -5.90 -2.64
N GLY A 69 -9.15 -6.26 -1.83
CA GLY A 69 -9.03 -6.18 -0.38
C GLY A 69 -9.96 -7.16 0.31
N ALA A 70 -9.78 -7.30 1.60
CA ALA A 70 -10.58 -8.22 2.40
C ALA A 70 -11.95 -7.60 2.66
N GLY A 71 -12.95 -8.06 1.95
CA GLY A 71 -14.33 -7.60 2.11
C GLY A 71 -15.07 -7.51 0.80
N LYS A 72 -16.38 -7.55 0.90
CA LYS A 72 -17.22 -7.51 -0.29
C LYS A 72 -17.26 -6.14 -0.96
N GLY A 73 -16.88 -5.12 -0.24
CA GLY A 73 -16.90 -3.77 -0.79
C GLY A 73 -15.71 -3.45 -1.67
N PHE A 74 -14.71 -4.31 -1.71
CA PHE A 74 -13.55 -4.04 -2.55
C PHE A 74 -13.79 -4.52 -3.99
N GLU A 75 -13.08 -3.88 -4.90
CA GLU A 75 -13.22 -4.17 -6.31
C GLU A 75 -12.85 -5.61 -6.63
N SER A 76 -13.53 -6.20 -7.57
CA SER A 76 -13.22 -7.53 -8.05
C SER A 76 -12.14 -7.43 -9.13
N LEU A 77 -11.02 -8.07 -8.89
CA LEU A 77 -9.92 -8.08 -9.82
C LEU A 77 -10.06 -9.17 -10.87
N ALA A 78 -10.67 -10.26 -10.48
CA ALA A 78 -10.86 -11.41 -11.36
C ALA A 78 -11.95 -12.31 -10.81
N VAL A 79 -12.45 -13.18 -11.65
CA VAL A 79 -13.41 -14.20 -11.25
C VAL A 79 -12.73 -15.54 -11.42
N LEU A 80 -12.72 -16.30 -10.35
CA LEU A 80 -12.08 -17.61 -10.31
C LEU A 80 -13.13 -18.69 -10.40
N SER A 81 -12.74 -19.80 -10.96
CA SER A 81 -13.62 -20.94 -11.15
C SER A 81 -13.29 -22.05 -10.16
N ALA A 82 -14.23 -22.94 -9.99
CA ALA A 82 -14.02 -24.10 -9.14
C ALA A 82 -12.78 -24.88 -9.62
N GLY A 83 -11.94 -25.21 -8.68
CA GLY A 83 -10.72 -25.97 -8.99
C GLY A 83 -9.51 -25.11 -9.32
N ASP A 84 -9.68 -23.80 -9.48
CA ASP A 84 -8.54 -22.94 -9.74
C ASP A 84 -7.56 -22.99 -8.57
N THR A 85 -6.29 -22.97 -8.92
CA THR A 85 -5.23 -23.06 -7.92
C THR A 85 -4.90 -21.70 -7.35
N LEU A 86 -4.74 -21.66 -6.04
CA LEU A 86 -4.41 -20.46 -5.30
C LEU A 86 -3.17 -20.71 -4.47
N THR A 87 -2.32 -19.72 -4.37
CA THR A 87 -1.21 -19.74 -3.43
C THR A 87 -1.53 -18.79 -2.30
N LEU A 88 -1.49 -19.26 -1.08
CA LEU A 88 -1.75 -18.39 0.07
C LEU A 88 -0.59 -17.42 0.23
N ALA A 89 -0.91 -16.15 0.32
CA ALA A 89 0.09 -15.11 0.41
C ALA A 89 0.27 -14.58 1.83
N GLY A 90 -0.46 -15.12 2.78
CA GLY A 90 -0.37 -14.66 4.16
C GLY A 90 -1.42 -15.30 5.03
N GLU A 91 -1.62 -14.74 6.20
CA GLU A 91 -2.58 -15.26 7.14
C GLU A 91 -3.98 -14.74 6.86
N MET A 92 -4.95 -15.46 7.35
CA MET A 92 -6.35 -15.11 7.18
C MET A 92 -6.68 -13.81 7.90
N VAL A 93 -7.46 -12.98 7.28
CA VAL A 93 -7.81 -11.66 7.78
C VAL A 93 -9.30 -11.58 8.04
N ILE A 94 -9.67 -10.92 9.11
CA ILE A 94 -11.08 -10.67 9.40
C ILE A 94 -11.40 -9.32 8.81
N ALA A 95 -12.34 -9.29 7.90
CA ALA A 95 -12.79 -8.06 7.28
C ALA A 95 -13.76 -7.28 8.17
N PRO A 96 -14.01 -6.02 7.89
CA PRO A 96 -14.96 -5.21 8.68
C PRO A 96 -16.37 -5.79 8.67
N ASP A 97 -16.71 -6.55 7.66
CA ASP A 97 -18.03 -7.21 7.58
C ASP A 97 -18.02 -8.55 8.32
N MET A 98 -16.99 -8.77 9.15
CA MET A 98 -16.84 -9.98 9.93
C MET A 98 -16.60 -11.22 9.08
N GLY A 99 -16.36 -11.06 7.83
CA GLY A 99 -16.02 -12.18 6.95
C GLY A 99 -14.56 -12.53 7.07
N LEU A 100 -14.23 -13.79 6.87
CA LEU A 100 -12.87 -14.25 6.87
C LEU A 100 -12.36 -14.30 5.44
N TRP A 101 -11.19 -13.75 5.22
CA TRP A 101 -10.61 -13.63 3.89
C TRP A 101 -9.15 -14.08 3.89
N TRP A 102 -8.78 -14.77 2.83
CA TRP A 102 -7.40 -15.16 2.62
C TRP A 102 -6.74 -14.25 1.61
N PRO A 103 -5.55 -13.73 1.93
CA PRO A 103 -4.74 -13.11 0.90
C PRO A 103 -4.16 -14.24 0.05
N VAL A 104 -4.37 -14.16 -1.24
CA VAL A 104 -3.96 -15.23 -2.16
C VAL A 104 -3.38 -14.65 -3.43
N ARG A 105 -2.62 -15.48 -4.10
CA ARG A 105 -2.14 -15.20 -5.44
C ARG A 105 -2.74 -16.21 -6.38
N SER A 106 -3.30 -15.75 -7.47
CA SER A 106 -3.82 -16.57 -8.53
C SER A 106 -3.16 -16.14 -9.82
N GLY A 107 -2.25 -16.97 -10.32
CA GLY A 107 -1.41 -16.59 -11.45
C GLY A 107 -0.53 -15.41 -11.05
N GLU A 108 -0.69 -14.30 -11.73
CA GLU A 108 0.10 -13.12 -11.43
C GLU A 108 -0.70 -12.07 -10.64
N LEU A 109 -1.90 -12.39 -10.25
CA LEU A 109 -2.75 -11.45 -9.54
C LEU A 109 -2.75 -11.74 -8.05
N ASP A 110 -2.49 -10.73 -7.28
CA ASP A 110 -2.59 -10.79 -5.83
C ASP A 110 -3.91 -10.19 -5.41
N GLY A 111 -4.59 -10.84 -4.50
CA GLY A 111 -5.88 -10.35 -4.03
C GLY A 111 -6.38 -11.12 -2.82
N PHE A 112 -7.66 -10.95 -2.54
CA PHE A 112 -8.29 -11.59 -1.38
C PHE A 112 -9.50 -12.40 -1.83
N ILE A 113 -9.64 -13.55 -1.24
CA ILE A 113 -10.77 -14.43 -1.51
C ILE A 113 -11.44 -14.79 -0.19
N ASN A 114 -12.74 -14.91 -0.19
CA ASN A 114 -13.45 -15.28 1.02
C ASN A 114 -13.10 -16.72 1.41
N ALA A 115 -12.75 -16.91 2.65
CA ALA A 115 -12.25 -18.18 3.15
C ALA A 115 -13.21 -19.35 2.91
N ARG A 116 -14.50 -19.08 2.84
CA ARG A 116 -15.48 -20.13 2.63
C ARG A 116 -15.34 -20.82 1.28
N TYR A 117 -14.64 -20.21 0.35
CA TYR A 117 -14.48 -20.77 -0.98
C TYR A 117 -13.07 -21.36 -1.20
N VAL A 118 -12.27 -21.44 -0.16
CA VAL A 118 -10.91 -21.98 -0.25
C VAL A 118 -10.89 -23.37 0.37
N CYS A 119 -10.53 -24.33 -0.42
CA CYS A 119 -10.48 -25.72 0.03
C CYS A 119 -9.06 -26.26 -0.04
N GLU A 120 -8.81 -27.28 0.77
CA GLU A 120 -7.54 -27.96 0.69
C GLU A 120 -7.55 -28.83 -0.57
N ARG A 121 -6.37 -29.00 -1.11
CA ARG A 121 -6.22 -29.80 -2.31
C ARG A 121 -6.15 -31.28 -1.95
#